data_6a28e81545292d3d084bc2092b55613a
#
_entry.id   6a28e81545292d3d084bc2092b55613a
#
_cell.length_a   1.000
_cell.length_b   1.000
_cell.length_c   1.000
_cell.angle_alpha   90.00
_cell.angle_beta   90.00
_cell.angle_gamma   90.00
#
_symmetry.space_group_name_H-M   'P 1'
#
loop_
_entity.id
_entity.type
_entity.pdbx_description
1 polymer ?
#
loop_
_entity_poly.entity_id
_entity_poly.type
_entity_poly.pdbx_seq_one_letter_code
_entity_poly.pdbx_strand_id
1 'polypeptide(L)'
;MLKSMNKNPIVFALANPTPEIAYDEAIAAREDIILATGRSDYANQVNNVLGFPYIFRGAIDVRAKEINEAMKLAAVKALAALTKSQVPDIVNMAYNESNITFGRQYIIPKPVDPRLLTTVAPAVAKAAMDSGVARFPIKDMNAYVAELAKRRGEDDQIFRLLTNKAKRQPKRVVMAEADNIKIVKAAQILAEEGIAHPILVGNREKIEALIEQNNIELSDDVKIIDSRSNAADIEAKRMSFGDIYFEKRHRKGVNCYEARKRMRESTYFGAMMVETGEADAMVSGLSRRYADVIKPALQIVGTHHKVNKIAGMYMLITKQGPIFFADTTVNFNPSVEDLVEITELTCRAVKAFNVNPRVAFLSY
;
A
#
# COMPACT_ATOMS: atom_id res chain seq x y z
N MET A 1 16.05 -40.64 4.21
CA MET A 1 14.73 -40.18 3.70
C MET A 1 14.83 -38.84 2.97
N LEU A 2 15.31 -37.72 3.55
CA LEU A 2 15.35 -36.42 2.87
C LEU A 2 16.09 -36.45 1.52
N LYS A 3 17.24 -37.13 1.46
CA LYS A 3 18.06 -37.23 0.23
C LYS A 3 17.40 -37.98 -0.92
N SER A 4 16.39 -38.82 -0.64
CA SER A 4 15.65 -39.59 -1.66
C SER A 4 14.35 -38.93 -2.13
N MET A 5 14.00 -37.75 -1.57
CA MET A 5 12.81 -36.98 -2.02
C MET A 5 13.04 -36.27 -3.34
N ASN A 6 11.97 -35.90 -4.02
CA ASN A 6 12.01 -35.10 -5.26
C ASN A 6 12.70 -33.74 -5.05
N LYS A 7 12.97 -33.02 -6.13
CA LYS A 7 13.49 -31.65 -6.07
C LYS A 7 12.54 -30.73 -5.32
N ASN A 8 13.10 -29.78 -4.56
CA ASN A 8 12.37 -28.82 -3.73
C ASN A 8 11.32 -29.46 -2.81
N PRO A 9 11.70 -30.42 -1.95
CA PRO A 9 10.75 -31.11 -1.08
C PRO A 9 10.25 -30.18 0.01
N ILE A 10 8.96 -30.29 0.33
CA ILE A 10 8.33 -29.59 1.44
C ILE A 10 8.25 -30.58 2.61
N VAL A 11 8.81 -30.21 3.76
CA VAL A 11 8.88 -31.05 4.96
C VAL A 11 8.33 -30.30 6.15
N PHE A 12 7.39 -30.92 6.85
CA PHE A 12 6.80 -30.42 8.08
C PHE A 12 7.28 -31.28 9.25
N ALA A 13 8.24 -30.79 10.04
CA ALA A 13 8.75 -31.44 11.23
C ALA A 13 8.04 -30.81 12.46
N LEU A 14 6.93 -31.40 12.88
CA LEU A 14 5.95 -30.77 13.78
C LEU A 14 5.92 -31.35 15.19
N ALA A 15 6.72 -32.39 15.50
CA ALA A 15 6.77 -32.94 16.85
C ALA A 15 7.26 -31.86 17.86
N ASN A 16 6.63 -31.83 19.02
CA ASN A 16 6.87 -30.83 20.04
C ASN A 16 7.15 -31.53 21.40
N PRO A 17 8.19 -31.19 22.15
CA PRO A 17 9.08 -30.02 21.97
C PRO A 17 10.23 -30.22 21.00
N THR A 18 10.57 -31.46 20.63
CA THR A 18 11.68 -31.76 19.71
C THR A 18 11.13 -32.22 18.37
N PRO A 19 11.42 -31.49 17.29
CA PRO A 19 10.98 -31.86 15.94
C PRO A 19 11.64 -33.18 15.48
N GLU A 20 11.03 -33.89 14.56
CA GLU A 20 11.50 -35.17 14.01
C GLU A 20 12.90 -35.09 13.39
N ILE A 21 13.29 -33.93 12.96
CA ILE A 21 14.65 -33.60 12.52
C ILE A 21 14.98 -32.18 12.92
N ALA A 22 16.21 -31.94 13.37
CA ALA A 22 16.69 -30.60 13.67
C ALA A 22 16.76 -29.74 12.40
N TYR A 23 16.42 -28.46 12.53
CA TYR A 23 16.39 -27.53 11.38
C TYR A 23 17.71 -27.50 10.63
N ASP A 24 18.82 -27.33 11.36
CA ASP A 24 20.17 -27.23 10.80
C ASP A 24 20.61 -28.54 10.13
N GLU A 25 20.25 -29.70 10.67
CA GLU A 25 20.53 -31.01 10.07
C GLU A 25 19.75 -31.20 8.76
N ALA A 26 18.51 -30.74 8.69
CA ALA A 26 17.68 -30.82 7.49
C ALA A 26 18.26 -29.96 6.37
N ILE A 27 18.63 -28.71 6.68
CA ILE A 27 19.26 -27.79 5.72
C ILE A 27 20.63 -28.28 5.25
N ALA A 28 21.44 -28.81 6.18
CA ALA A 28 22.74 -29.43 5.83
C ALA A 28 22.61 -30.68 4.94
N ALA A 29 21.50 -31.41 5.06
CA ALA A 29 21.25 -32.60 4.23
C ALA A 29 20.87 -32.25 2.80
N ARG A 30 20.19 -31.10 2.58
CA ARG A 30 19.69 -30.63 1.28
C ARG A 30 19.43 -29.11 1.28
N GLU A 31 20.09 -28.40 0.41
CA GLU A 31 19.90 -26.94 0.26
C GLU A 31 18.55 -26.54 -0.38
N ASP A 32 17.92 -27.46 -1.12
CA ASP A 32 16.64 -27.20 -1.82
C ASP A 32 15.40 -27.53 -0.99
N ILE A 33 15.55 -27.88 0.29
CA ILE A 33 14.44 -28.21 1.18
C ILE A 33 13.63 -26.95 1.57
N ILE A 34 12.30 -27.09 1.62
CA ILE A 34 11.39 -26.14 2.25
C ILE A 34 10.93 -26.74 3.56
N LEU A 35 11.48 -26.26 4.66
CA LEU A 35 11.25 -26.84 5.98
C LEU A 35 10.32 -25.94 6.81
N ALA A 36 9.34 -26.56 7.45
CA ALA A 36 8.43 -25.93 8.41
C ALA A 36 8.51 -26.68 9.76
N THR A 37 8.54 -25.94 10.86
CA THR A 37 8.57 -26.50 12.22
C THR A 37 7.63 -25.76 13.17
N GLY A 38 7.36 -26.29 14.36
CA GLY A 38 6.61 -25.59 15.40
C GLY A 38 7.39 -24.49 16.10
N ARG A 39 8.71 -24.36 15.88
CA ARG A 39 9.58 -23.41 16.57
C ARG A 39 9.48 -22.01 15.98
N SER A 40 9.48 -21.00 16.87
CA SER A 40 9.37 -19.58 16.49
C SER A 40 10.68 -18.95 16.00
N ASP A 41 11.81 -19.60 16.26
CA ASP A 41 13.15 -19.14 15.92
C ASP A 41 13.60 -19.53 14.50
N TYR A 42 12.77 -20.30 13.78
CA TYR A 42 13.05 -20.73 12.42
C TYR A 42 11.99 -20.22 11.43
N ALA A 43 12.34 -20.29 10.14
CA ALA A 43 11.43 -19.98 9.05
C ALA A 43 10.21 -20.93 9.03
N ASN A 44 9.11 -20.48 8.44
CA ASN A 44 7.88 -21.27 8.27
C ASN A 44 7.34 -21.87 9.57
N GLN A 45 7.24 -21.06 10.63
CA GLN A 45 6.67 -21.51 11.89
C GLN A 45 5.22 -21.98 11.70
N VAL A 46 4.94 -23.23 12.05
CA VAL A 46 3.58 -23.75 12.18
C VAL A 46 3.10 -23.51 13.61
N ASN A 47 2.09 -22.66 13.75
CA ASN A 47 1.55 -22.32 15.07
C ASN A 47 0.02 -22.45 15.06
N ASN A 48 -0.53 -23.08 16.07
CA ASN A 48 -1.98 -23.25 16.25
C ASN A 48 -2.75 -21.91 16.25
N VAL A 49 -2.12 -20.82 16.64
CA VAL A 49 -2.70 -19.47 16.64
C VAL A 49 -3.05 -18.97 15.25
N LEU A 50 -2.48 -19.54 14.19
CA LEU A 50 -2.82 -19.20 12.80
C LEU A 50 -4.19 -19.76 12.36
N GLY A 51 -4.67 -20.81 12.99
CA GLY A 51 -5.89 -21.50 12.61
C GLY A 51 -7.00 -21.37 13.63
N PHE A 52 -6.80 -21.87 14.86
CA PHE A 52 -7.87 -22.05 15.84
C PHE A 52 -8.69 -20.80 16.13
N PRO A 53 -8.12 -19.62 16.46
CA PRO A 53 -8.91 -18.45 16.82
C PRO A 53 -9.84 -18.04 15.69
N TYR A 54 -9.39 -18.13 14.44
CA TYR A 54 -10.11 -17.64 13.28
C TYR A 54 -11.11 -18.66 12.74
N ILE A 55 -10.79 -19.97 12.85
CA ILE A 55 -11.73 -21.05 12.54
C ILE A 55 -12.93 -20.99 13.50
N PHE A 56 -12.67 -20.90 14.80
CA PHE A 56 -13.72 -20.75 15.80
C PHE A 56 -14.49 -19.44 15.60
N ARG A 57 -13.81 -18.34 15.29
CA ARG A 57 -14.48 -17.06 15.02
C ARG A 57 -15.48 -17.17 13.88
N GLY A 58 -15.06 -17.71 12.75
CA GLY A 58 -15.93 -17.91 11.60
C GLY A 58 -17.09 -18.86 11.89
N ALA A 59 -16.83 -19.97 12.60
CA ALA A 59 -17.84 -20.95 12.94
C ALA A 59 -18.89 -20.39 13.94
N ILE A 60 -18.44 -19.67 14.97
CA ILE A 60 -19.33 -19.09 16.00
C ILE A 60 -20.20 -17.98 15.44
N ASP A 61 -19.65 -17.11 14.57
CA ASP A 61 -20.40 -15.98 14.04
C ASP A 61 -21.59 -16.41 13.16
N VAL A 62 -21.46 -17.54 12.45
CA VAL A 62 -22.58 -18.15 11.71
C VAL A 62 -23.32 -19.21 12.53
N ARG A 63 -22.98 -19.40 13.79
CA ARG A 63 -23.54 -20.43 14.67
C ARG A 63 -23.55 -21.81 14.00
N ALA A 64 -22.41 -22.20 13.45
CA ALA A 64 -22.25 -23.49 12.76
C ALA A 64 -22.60 -24.65 13.70
N LYS A 65 -23.24 -25.70 13.18
CA LYS A 65 -23.56 -26.91 13.95
C LYS A 65 -22.33 -27.73 14.28
N GLU A 66 -21.33 -27.68 13.41
CA GLU A 66 -20.05 -28.38 13.50
C GLU A 66 -18.98 -27.63 12.71
N ILE A 67 -17.73 -27.98 12.93
CA ILE A 67 -16.60 -27.54 12.08
C ILE A 67 -16.24 -28.69 11.16
N ASN A 68 -16.76 -28.65 9.93
CA ASN A 68 -16.55 -29.68 8.95
C ASN A 68 -15.26 -29.50 8.11
N GLU A 69 -14.96 -30.50 7.26
CA GLU A 69 -13.75 -30.47 6.41
C GLU A 69 -13.72 -29.30 5.43
N ALA A 70 -14.87 -28.87 4.90
CA ALA A 70 -14.94 -27.71 4.01
C ALA A 70 -14.48 -26.42 4.69
N MET A 71 -14.83 -26.23 5.96
CA MET A 71 -14.41 -25.08 6.77
C MET A 71 -12.92 -25.12 7.06
N LYS A 72 -12.36 -26.30 7.39
CA LYS A 72 -10.92 -26.47 7.63
C LYS A 72 -10.12 -26.21 6.36
N LEU A 73 -10.58 -26.75 5.23
CA LEU A 73 -9.95 -26.51 3.92
C LEU A 73 -10.02 -25.04 3.49
N ALA A 74 -11.13 -24.34 3.78
CA ALA A 74 -11.25 -22.92 3.53
C ALA A 74 -10.23 -22.11 4.34
N ALA A 75 -10.00 -22.45 5.62
CA ALA A 75 -8.96 -21.83 6.43
C ALA A 75 -7.56 -22.04 5.84
N VAL A 76 -7.23 -23.28 5.41
CA VAL A 76 -5.94 -23.58 4.78
C VAL A 76 -5.74 -22.78 3.49
N LYS A 77 -6.76 -22.72 2.63
CA LYS A 77 -6.70 -21.93 1.38
C LYS A 77 -6.55 -20.43 1.65
N ALA A 78 -7.24 -19.91 2.67
CA ALA A 78 -7.13 -18.51 3.08
C ALA A 78 -5.72 -18.17 3.60
N LEU A 79 -5.12 -19.03 4.41
CA LEU A 79 -3.74 -18.90 4.90
C LEU A 79 -2.74 -18.94 3.72
N ALA A 80 -2.90 -19.88 2.80
CA ALA A 80 -2.04 -20.00 1.63
C ALA A 80 -2.14 -18.80 0.68
N ALA A 81 -3.33 -18.24 0.51
CA ALA A 81 -3.53 -17.00 -0.26
C ALA A 81 -2.89 -15.80 0.43
N LEU A 82 -3.02 -15.71 1.76
CA LEU A 82 -2.48 -14.62 2.55
C LEU A 82 -0.95 -14.52 2.45
N THR A 83 -0.24 -15.65 2.41
CA THR A 83 1.23 -15.66 2.26
C THR A 83 1.71 -15.15 0.90
N LYS A 84 0.90 -15.30 -0.14
CA LYS A 84 1.22 -14.83 -1.49
C LYS A 84 0.95 -13.35 -1.67
N SER A 85 0.10 -12.76 -0.83
CA SER A 85 -0.15 -11.33 -0.84
C SER A 85 0.96 -10.57 -0.14
N GLN A 86 1.11 -9.28 -0.47
CA GLN A 86 2.16 -8.45 0.12
C GLN A 86 2.07 -8.41 1.65
N VAL A 87 3.22 -8.61 2.30
CA VAL A 87 3.33 -8.59 3.77
C VAL A 87 3.34 -7.15 4.27
N PRO A 88 2.47 -6.77 5.24
CA PRO A 88 2.47 -5.42 5.81
C PRO A 88 3.76 -5.08 6.54
N ASP A 89 4.18 -3.81 6.50
CA ASP A 89 5.38 -3.34 7.18
C ASP A 89 5.39 -3.62 8.69
N ILE A 90 4.22 -3.63 9.33
CA ILE A 90 4.11 -3.96 10.75
C ILE A 90 4.58 -5.39 11.05
N VAL A 91 4.40 -6.32 10.13
CA VAL A 91 4.89 -7.71 10.25
C VAL A 91 6.40 -7.73 10.03
N ASN A 92 6.90 -7.03 8.99
CA ASN A 92 8.32 -6.90 8.73
C ASN A 92 9.06 -6.33 9.96
N MET A 93 8.53 -5.27 10.56
CA MET A 93 9.10 -4.63 11.75
C MET A 93 9.07 -5.56 12.97
N ALA A 94 7.99 -6.33 13.17
CA ALA A 94 7.87 -7.26 14.31
C ALA A 94 8.91 -8.40 14.28
N TYR A 95 9.42 -8.73 13.11
CA TYR A 95 10.44 -9.78 12.92
C TYR A 95 11.83 -9.22 12.57
N ASN A 96 12.02 -7.89 12.62
CA ASN A 96 13.27 -7.21 12.24
C ASN A 96 13.73 -7.57 10.81
N GLU A 97 12.79 -7.82 9.92
CA GLU A 97 13.02 -8.10 8.51
C GLU A 97 12.62 -6.89 7.65
N SER A 98 13.34 -6.64 6.56
CA SER A 98 13.06 -5.49 5.69
C SER A 98 12.06 -5.79 4.59
N ASN A 99 11.89 -7.05 4.23
CA ASN A 99 11.08 -7.44 3.07
C ASN A 99 10.74 -8.93 3.09
N ILE A 100 9.74 -9.32 3.86
CA ILE A 100 9.22 -10.69 3.84
C ILE A 100 8.38 -10.85 2.56
N THR A 101 8.73 -11.83 1.74
CA THR A 101 8.00 -12.18 0.50
C THR A 101 7.75 -13.68 0.44
N PHE A 102 6.71 -14.09 -0.30
CA PHE A 102 6.42 -15.51 -0.53
C PHE A 102 7.64 -16.22 -1.15
N GLY A 103 8.00 -17.34 -0.57
CA GLY A 103 9.17 -18.10 -0.98
C GLY A 103 9.51 -19.21 -0.01
N ARG A 104 10.65 -19.87 -0.18
CA ARG A 104 11.08 -21.01 0.65
C ARG A 104 11.09 -20.73 2.16
N GLN A 105 11.32 -19.49 2.55
CA GLN A 105 11.39 -19.04 3.94
C GLN A 105 10.08 -18.48 4.47
N TYR A 106 9.08 -18.33 3.59
CA TYR A 106 7.78 -17.77 3.94
C TYR A 106 6.66 -18.40 3.11
N ILE A 107 6.28 -19.63 3.47
CA ILE A 107 5.11 -20.35 2.94
C ILE A 107 3.94 -20.36 3.93
N ILE A 108 4.13 -19.83 5.14
CA ILE A 108 3.17 -19.77 6.24
C ILE A 108 3.16 -18.34 6.78
N PRO A 109 2.00 -17.70 6.99
CA PRO A 109 1.95 -16.33 7.52
C PRO A 109 2.50 -16.28 8.96
N LYS A 110 3.05 -15.14 9.34
CA LYS A 110 3.54 -14.92 10.70
C LYS A 110 2.36 -14.78 11.69
N PRO A 111 2.47 -15.30 12.92
CA PRO A 111 1.39 -15.21 13.92
C PRO A 111 0.89 -13.81 14.26
N VAL A 112 1.73 -12.79 14.10
CA VAL A 112 1.38 -11.38 14.35
C VAL A 112 0.72 -10.71 13.17
N ASP A 113 0.50 -11.43 12.06
CA ASP A 113 -0.09 -10.83 10.86
C ASP A 113 -1.52 -10.35 11.14
N PRO A 114 -1.73 -9.04 11.07
CA PRO A 114 -3.01 -8.45 11.38
C PRO A 114 -4.14 -8.89 10.47
N ARG A 115 -3.86 -9.34 9.28
CA ARG A 115 -4.84 -9.75 8.27
C ARG A 115 -5.48 -11.11 8.55
N LEU A 116 -4.91 -11.93 9.43
CA LEU A 116 -5.40 -13.28 9.74
C LEU A 116 -6.89 -13.30 10.12
N LEU A 117 -7.33 -12.39 10.99
CA LEU A 117 -8.72 -12.33 11.45
C LEU A 117 -9.70 -12.01 10.30
N THR A 118 -9.36 -11.04 9.48
CA THR A 118 -10.22 -10.53 8.41
C THR A 118 -10.15 -11.37 7.13
N THR A 119 -9.22 -12.31 7.04
CA THR A 119 -9.06 -13.22 5.90
C THR A 119 -9.58 -14.62 6.23
N VAL A 120 -9.12 -15.22 7.33
CA VAL A 120 -9.44 -16.62 7.64
C VAL A 120 -10.86 -16.79 8.18
N ALA A 121 -11.30 -15.95 9.13
CA ALA A 121 -12.64 -16.11 9.70
C ALA A 121 -13.77 -15.93 8.66
N PRO A 122 -13.73 -14.95 7.74
CA PRO A 122 -14.73 -14.86 6.67
C PRO A 122 -14.73 -16.06 5.71
N ALA A 123 -13.56 -16.60 5.37
CA ALA A 123 -13.47 -17.78 4.53
C ALA A 123 -14.13 -19.00 5.18
N VAL A 124 -13.90 -19.18 6.48
CA VAL A 124 -14.54 -20.26 7.26
C VAL A 124 -16.04 -20.05 7.39
N ALA A 125 -16.48 -18.83 7.70
CA ALA A 125 -17.91 -18.50 7.79
C ALA A 125 -18.63 -18.77 6.46
N LYS A 126 -18.02 -18.36 5.34
CA LYS A 126 -18.54 -18.63 4.00
C LYS A 126 -18.64 -20.12 3.72
N ALA A 127 -17.60 -20.90 4.02
CA ALA A 127 -17.60 -22.35 3.84
C ALA A 127 -18.68 -23.04 4.70
N ALA A 128 -18.93 -22.55 5.92
CA ALA A 128 -20.00 -23.05 6.77
C ALA A 128 -21.40 -22.78 6.16
N MET A 129 -21.59 -21.62 5.55
CA MET A 129 -22.84 -21.29 4.84
C MET A 129 -22.99 -22.16 3.58
N ASP A 130 -21.96 -22.25 2.76
CA ASP A 130 -21.97 -23.00 1.50
C ASP A 130 -22.20 -24.51 1.73
N SER A 131 -21.71 -25.06 2.87
CA SER A 131 -21.91 -26.47 3.26
C SER A 131 -23.20 -26.72 4.07
N GLY A 132 -24.03 -25.71 4.29
CA GLY A 132 -25.33 -25.84 4.95
C GLY A 132 -25.29 -26.08 6.47
N VAL A 133 -24.12 -25.93 7.12
CA VAL A 133 -23.98 -26.12 8.57
C VAL A 133 -24.23 -24.81 9.35
N ALA A 134 -24.26 -23.67 8.69
CA ALA A 134 -24.54 -22.38 9.31
C ALA A 134 -26.02 -22.25 9.72
N ARG A 135 -26.27 -21.93 11.01
CA ARG A 135 -27.63 -21.63 11.51
C ARG A 135 -28.03 -20.19 11.30
N PHE A 136 -27.04 -19.30 11.21
CA PHE A 136 -27.24 -17.86 11.09
C PHE A 136 -26.39 -17.31 9.95
N PRO A 137 -26.86 -17.37 8.68
CA PRO A 137 -26.11 -16.92 7.53
C PRO A 137 -25.82 -15.42 7.56
N ILE A 138 -24.62 -15.03 7.21
CA ILE A 138 -24.19 -13.63 7.04
C ILE A 138 -24.71 -13.14 5.69
N LYS A 139 -25.51 -12.07 5.68
CA LYS A 139 -26.09 -11.50 4.46
C LYS A 139 -25.12 -10.62 3.69
N ASP A 140 -24.27 -9.90 4.39
CA ASP A 140 -23.27 -8.99 3.81
C ASP A 140 -21.88 -9.33 4.35
N MET A 141 -21.09 -10.02 3.52
CA MET A 141 -19.73 -10.42 3.88
C MET A 141 -18.79 -9.22 4.03
N ASN A 142 -19.00 -8.16 3.27
CA ASN A 142 -18.18 -6.95 3.38
C ASN A 142 -18.41 -6.23 4.71
N ALA A 143 -19.66 -6.12 5.12
CA ALA A 143 -20.00 -5.57 6.44
C ALA A 143 -19.43 -6.44 7.58
N TYR A 144 -19.43 -7.77 7.42
CA TYR A 144 -18.85 -8.69 8.39
C TYR A 144 -17.33 -8.53 8.52
N VAL A 145 -16.60 -8.47 7.40
CA VAL A 145 -15.16 -8.20 7.40
C VAL A 145 -14.85 -6.87 8.08
N ALA A 146 -15.64 -5.84 7.79
CA ALA A 146 -15.50 -4.53 8.40
C ALA A 146 -15.72 -4.57 9.92
N GLU A 147 -16.69 -5.36 10.41
CA GLU A 147 -16.91 -5.55 11.84
C GLU A 147 -15.75 -6.26 12.53
N LEU A 148 -15.18 -7.29 11.89
CA LEU A 148 -14.00 -7.98 12.42
C LEU A 148 -12.78 -7.05 12.52
N ALA A 149 -12.56 -6.21 11.52
CA ALA A 149 -11.49 -5.19 11.55
C ALA A 149 -11.70 -4.20 12.71
N LYS A 150 -12.94 -3.75 12.93
CA LYS A 150 -13.29 -2.88 14.05
C LYS A 150 -13.01 -3.52 15.42
N ARG A 151 -13.33 -4.80 15.59
CA ARG A 151 -13.09 -5.54 16.85
C ARG A 151 -11.59 -5.62 17.22
N ARG A 152 -10.72 -5.57 16.24
CA ARG A 152 -9.26 -5.54 16.43
C ARG A 152 -8.74 -4.17 16.85
N GLY A 153 -9.58 -3.15 16.89
CA GLY A 153 -9.20 -1.78 17.21
C GLY A 153 -8.73 -0.96 16.02
N GLU A 154 -8.86 -1.51 14.81
CA GLU A 154 -8.65 -0.79 13.55
C GLU A 154 -9.95 -0.10 13.14
N ASP A 155 -10.39 0.87 13.89
CA ASP A 155 -11.56 1.68 13.51
C ASP A 155 -11.14 2.81 12.57
N ASP A 156 -10.66 2.43 11.40
CA ASP A 156 -10.32 3.34 10.32
C ASP A 156 -11.54 3.64 9.44
N GLN A 157 -12.63 4.11 10.07
CA GLN A 157 -13.85 4.50 9.32
C GLN A 157 -13.50 5.46 8.18
N ILE A 158 -12.58 6.39 8.45
CA ILE A 158 -12.20 7.38 7.45
C ILE A 158 -11.41 6.75 6.30
N PHE A 159 -10.47 5.81 6.59
CA PHE A 159 -9.75 5.09 5.54
C PHE A 159 -10.68 4.25 4.67
N ARG A 160 -11.61 3.52 5.29
CA ARG A 160 -12.61 2.73 4.53
C ARG A 160 -13.49 3.63 3.65
N LEU A 161 -13.91 4.76 4.18
CA LEU A 161 -14.72 5.73 3.44
C LEU A 161 -13.95 6.30 2.25
N LEU A 162 -12.68 6.67 2.47
CA LEU A 162 -11.79 7.19 1.43
C LEU A 162 -11.47 6.12 0.37
N THR A 163 -11.13 4.91 0.80
CA THR A 163 -10.86 3.78 -0.10
C THR A 163 -12.08 3.44 -0.95
N ASN A 164 -13.26 3.36 -0.34
CA ASN A 164 -14.51 3.11 -1.07
C ASN A 164 -14.85 4.25 -2.05
N LYS A 165 -14.57 5.50 -1.68
CA LYS A 165 -14.74 6.65 -2.57
C LYS A 165 -13.76 6.58 -3.74
N ALA A 166 -12.50 6.23 -3.50
CA ALA A 166 -11.47 6.08 -4.52
C ALA A 166 -11.81 4.94 -5.50
N LYS A 167 -12.23 3.77 -4.99
CA LYS A 167 -12.64 2.60 -5.80
C LYS A 167 -13.83 2.88 -6.72
N ARG A 168 -14.71 3.82 -6.37
CA ARG A 168 -15.83 4.22 -7.25
C ARG A 168 -15.39 4.99 -8.48
N GLN A 169 -14.27 5.73 -8.39
CA GLN A 169 -13.72 6.52 -9.48
C GLN A 169 -12.18 6.54 -9.37
N PRO A 170 -11.51 5.42 -9.73
CA PRO A 170 -10.05 5.34 -9.66
C PRO A 170 -9.42 6.43 -10.51
N LYS A 171 -8.38 7.07 -9.98
CA LYS A 171 -7.66 8.16 -10.63
C LYS A 171 -6.30 7.69 -11.12
N ARG A 172 -5.81 8.30 -12.20
CA ARG A 172 -4.45 8.11 -12.69
C ARG A 172 -3.49 8.87 -11.79
N VAL A 173 -2.65 8.15 -11.05
CA VAL A 173 -1.75 8.74 -10.05
C VAL A 173 -0.30 8.51 -10.45
N VAL A 174 0.43 9.60 -10.70
CA VAL A 174 1.87 9.54 -10.93
C VAL A 174 2.61 9.34 -9.62
N MET A 175 3.48 8.35 -9.60
CA MET A 175 4.39 8.04 -8.49
C MET A 175 5.83 8.34 -8.95
N ALA A 176 6.35 9.51 -8.55
CA ALA A 176 7.54 10.11 -9.18
C ALA A 176 8.89 9.59 -8.67
N GLU A 177 8.91 8.66 -7.72
CA GLU A 177 10.12 8.06 -7.13
C GLU A 177 10.11 6.53 -7.25
N ALA A 178 9.72 6.03 -8.43
CA ALA A 178 9.50 4.61 -8.68
C ALA A 178 10.79 3.75 -8.61
N ASP A 179 11.96 4.36 -8.55
CA ASP A 179 13.24 3.69 -8.26
C ASP A 179 13.32 3.14 -6.82
N ASN A 180 12.25 3.30 -6.02
CA ASN A 180 12.19 2.83 -4.64
C ASN A 180 11.16 1.70 -4.50
N ILE A 181 11.57 0.60 -3.87
CA ILE A 181 10.73 -0.59 -3.67
C ILE A 181 9.39 -0.30 -2.97
N LYS A 182 9.35 0.64 -2.01
CA LYS A 182 8.11 1.01 -1.32
C LYS A 182 7.08 1.60 -2.27
N ILE A 183 7.53 2.36 -3.26
CA ILE A 183 6.67 2.96 -4.28
C ILE A 183 6.12 1.88 -5.22
N VAL A 184 6.95 0.93 -5.66
CA VAL A 184 6.54 -0.19 -6.51
C VAL A 184 5.47 -1.05 -5.79
N LYS A 185 5.72 -1.36 -4.53
CA LYS A 185 4.75 -2.11 -3.68
C LYS A 185 3.44 -1.34 -3.47
N ALA A 186 3.52 -0.03 -3.23
CA ALA A 186 2.33 0.79 -3.10
C ALA A 186 1.51 0.82 -4.41
N ALA A 187 2.19 0.89 -5.56
CA ALA A 187 1.53 0.82 -6.87
C ALA A 187 0.83 -0.53 -7.09
N GLN A 188 1.48 -1.64 -6.72
CA GLN A 188 0.86 -2.96 -6.76
C GLN A 188 -0.45 -2.99 -5.96
N ILE A 189 -0.41 -2.58 -4.70
CA ILE A 189 -1.60 -2.57 -3.82
C ILE A 189 -2.71 -1.68 -4.40
N LEU A 190 -2.38 -0.48 -4.87
CA LEU A 190 -3.35 0.47 -5.41
C LEU A 190 -4.05 -0.10 -6.66
N ALA A 191 -3.32 -0.81 -7.52
CA ALA A 191 -3.86 -1.44 -8.71
C ALA A 191 -4.69 -2.69 -8.36
N GLU A 192 -4.15 -3.62 -7.55
CA GLU A 192 -4.84 -4.85 -7.13
C GLU A 192 -6.16 -4.56 -6.39
N GLU A 193 -6.17 -3.53 -5.54
CA GLU A 193 -7.38 -3.13 -4.82
C GLU A 193 -8.32 -2.22 -5.64
N GLY A 194 -7.95 -1.82 -6.84
CA GLY A 194 -8.74 -0.92 -7.67
C GLY A 194 -8.91 0.49 -7.08
N ILE A 195 -7.95 0.96 -6.29
CA ILE A 195 -7.98 2.29 -5.65
C ILE A 195 -7.57 3.38 -6.62
N ALA A 196 -6.57 3.09 -7.47
CA ALA A 196 -6.04 4.03 -8.46
C ALA A 196 -5.45 3.28 -9.65
N HIS A 197 -5.16 4.03 -10.73
CA HIS A 197 -4.34 3.59 -11.86
C HIS A 197 -2.94 4.19 -11.73
N PRO A 198 -1.95 3.48 -11.15
CA PRO A 198 -0.62 4.01 -10.91
C PRO A 198 0.16 4.21 -12.20
N ILE A 199 0.95 5.29 -12.25
CA ILE A 199 1.93 5.57 -13.29
C ILE A 199 3.29 5.72 -12.61
N LEU A 200 4.15 4.73 -12.75
CA LEU A 200 5.48 4.71 -12.18
C LEU A 200 6.43 5.53 -13.05
N VAL A 201 6.97 6.63 -12.52
CA VAL A 201 7.96 7.46 -13.23
C VAL A 201 9.32 7.33 -12.57
N GLY A 202 10.27 6.73 -13.29
CA GLY A 202 11.61 6.44 -12.81
C GLY A 202 12.48 5.76 -13.86
N ASN A 203 13.64 5.27 -13.46
CA ASN A 203 14.50 4.48 -14.36
C ASN A 203 13.91 3.09 -14.58
N ARG A 204 13.56 2.76 -15.82
CA ARG A 204 12.86 1.51 -16.17
C ARG A 204 13.66 0.27 -15.73
N GLU A 205 14.95 0.22 -16.01
CA GLU A 205 15.79 -0.95 -15.67
C GLU A 205 15.83 -1.20 -14.16
N LYS A 206 15.90 -0.12 -13.36
CA LYS A 206 15.86 -0.24 -11.90
C LYS A 206 14.50 -0.71 -11.39
N ILE A 207 13.41 -0.21 -11.96
CA ILE A 207 12.06 -0.60 -11.59
C ILE A 207 11.84 -2.09 -11.91
N GLU A 208 12.21 -2.53 -13.10
CA GLU A 208 12.10 -3.92 -13.53
C GLU A 208 12.96 -4.85 -12.67
N ALA A 209 14.19 -4.43 -12.33
CA ALA A 209 15.03 -5.18 -11.40
C ALA A 209 14.43 -5.28 -10.00
N LEU A 210 13.79 -4.22 -9.48
CA LEU A 210 13.09 -4.25 -8.19
C LEU A 210 11.89 -5.20 -8.21
N ILE A 211 11.16 -5.22 -9.31
CA ILE A 211 10.01 -6.11 -9.53
C ILE A 211 10.48 -7.58 -9.50
N GLU A 212 11.51 -7.90 -10.27
CA GLU A 212 12.05 -9.26 -10.36
C GLU A 212 12.63 -9.73 -9.01
N GLN A 213 13.51 -8.92 -8.38
CA GLN A 213 14.15 -9.26 -7.10
C GLN A 213 13.18 -9.49 -5.96
N ASN A 214 12.00 -8.87 -6.01
CA ASN A 214 11.02 -8.93 -4.94
C ASN A 214 9.79 -9.77 -5.30
N ASN A 215 9.81 -10.47 -6.45
CA ASN A 215 8.69 -11.27 -6.97
C ASN A 215 7.36 -10.49 -6.96
N ILE A 216 7.39 -9.25 -7.43
CA ILE A 216 6.20 -8.40 -7.50
C ILE A 216 5.49 -8.68 -8.81
N GLU A 217 4.20 -8.97 -8.75
CA GLU A 217 3.33 -9.08 -9.93
C GLU A 217 2.57 -7.76 -10.10
N LEU A 218 2.95 -6.95 -11.07
CA LEU A 218 2.19 -5.75 -11.40
C LEU A 218 1.09 -6.07 -12.40
N SER A 219 -0.10 -5.52 -12.17
CA SER A 219 -1.19 -5.54 -13.14
C SER A 219 -0.80 -4.80 -14.42
N ASP A 220 -1.33 -5.23 -15.57
CA ASP A 220 -1.15 -4.58 -16.87
C ASP A 220 -1.60 -3.10 -16.90
N ASP A 221 -2.43 -2.70 -15.94
CA ASP A 221 -2.89 -1.33 -15.77
C ASP A 221 -1.81 -0.38 -15.23
N VAL A 222 -0.72 -0.91 -14.66
CA VAL A 222 0.38 -0.09 -14.12
C VAL A 222 1.35 0.30 -15.23
N LYS A 223 1.42 1.60 -15.52
CA LYS A 223 2.32 2.13 -16.56
C LYS A 223 3.69 2.47 -15.97
N ILE A 224 4.76 2.07 -16.66
CA ILE A 224 6.14 2.46 -16.32
C ILE A 224 6.64 3.43 -17.39
N ILE A 225 7.06 4.62 -16.95
CA ILE A 225 7.60 5.68 -17.80
C ILE A 225 9.01 6.07 -17.32
N ASP A 226 9.99 5.91 -18.18
CA ASP A 226 11.32 6.46 -17.94
C ASP A 226 11.46 7.82 -18.61
N SER A 227 11.38 8.88 -17.79
CA SER A 227 11.50 10.27 -18.27
C SER A 227 12.88 10.60 -18.86
N ARG A 228 13.89 9.74 -18.68
CA ARG A 228 15.24 9.89 -19.23
C ARG A 228 15.47 9.07 -20.49
N SER A 229 14.56 8.18 -20.85
CA SER A 229 14.67 7.33 -22.04
C SER A 229 14.85 8.17 -23.32
N ASN A 230 15.60 7.64 -24.26
CA ASN A 230 15.78 8.22 -25.58
C ASN A 230 14.77 7.64 -26.62
N ALA A 231 13.76 6.92 -26.17
CA ALA A 231 12.67 6.50 -27.04
C ALA A 231 11.97 7.73 -27.64
N ALA A 232 11.63 7.65 -28.92
CA ALA A 232 11.16 8.80 -29.70
C ALA A 232 9.87 9.42 -29.11
N ASP A 233 8.98 8.61 -28.57
CA ASP A 233 7.73 9.05 -27.92
C ASP A 233 8.02 9.83 -26.61
N ILE A 234 8.97 9.37 -25.80
CA ILE A 234 9.36 10.04 -24.56
C ILE A 234 10.13 11.34 -24.87
N GLU A 235 10.99 11.32 -25.90
CA GLU A 235 11.69 12.51 -26.33
C GLU A 235 10.74 13.59 -26.84
N ALA A 236 9.79 13.23 -27.70
CA ALA A 236 8.77 14.14 -28.19
C ALA A 236 7.94 14.72 -27.04
N LYS A 237 7.57 13.88 -26.06
CA LYS A 237 6.85 14.31 -24.87
C LYS A 237 7.68 15.28 -24.01
N ARG A 238 8.97 15.02 -23.79
CA ARG A 238 9.86 15.95 -23.07
C ARG A 238 9.97 17.30 -23.77
N MET A 239 10.02 17.30 -25.11
CA MET A 239 10.05 18.55 -25.87
C MET A 239 8.76 19.34 -25.67
N SER A 240 7.60 18.71 -25.88
CA SER A 240 6.29 19.34 -25.67
C SER A 240 6.12 19.87 -24.24
N PHE A 241 6.43 19.07 -23.23
CA PHE A 241 6.37 19.48 -21.82
C PHE A 241 7.35 20.61 -21.51
N GLY A 242 8.56 20.55 -22.09
CA GLY A 242 9.56 21.60 -21.95
C GLY A 242 9.10 22.93 -22.52
N ASP A 243 8.44 22.90 -23.67
CA ASP A 243 7.91 24.10 -24.32
C ASP A 243 6.76 24.72 -23.49
N ILE A 244 5.85 23.91 -22.96
CA ILE A 244 4.80 24.39 -22.06
C ILE A 244 5.41 24.98 -20.77
N TYR A 245 6.41 24.34 -20.20
CA TYR A 245 7.09 24.84 -19.01
C TYR A 245 7.86 26.14 -19.27
N PHE A 246 8.48 26.26 -20.45
CA PHE A 246 9.14 27.49 -20.90
C PHE A 246 8.14 28.64 -20.99
N GLU A 247 7.00 28.45 -21.64
CA GLU A 247 5.93 29.47 -21.75
C GLU A 247 5.45 29.96 -20.37
N LYS A 248 5.34 29.06 -19.40
CA LYS A 248 4.96 29.42 -18.02
C LYS A 248 6.04 30.18 -17.24
N ARG A 249 7.33 30.00 -17.58
CA ARG A 249 8.44 30.40 -16.72
C ARG A 249 9.52 31.28 -17.39
N HIS A 250 9.46 31.55 -18.68
CA HIS A 250 10.50 32.34 -19.37
C HIS A 250 10.68 33.73 -18.75
N ARG A 251 9.59 34.41 -18.36
CA ARG A 251 9.65 35.72 -17.68
C ARG A 251 10.27 35.65 -16.26
N LYS A 252 10.49 34.46 -15.74
CA LYS A 252 11.14 34.21 -14.45
C LYS A 252 12.54 33.61 -14.61
N GLY A 253 13.15 33.78 -15.79
CA GLY A 253 14.54 33.46 -16.07
C GLY A 253 14.81 32.03 -16.55
N VAL A 254 13.77 31.23 -16.85
CA VAL A 254 13.95 29.90 -17.43
C VAL A 254 14.14 30.04 -18.94
N ASN A 255 15.25 29.48 -19.49
CA ASN A 255 15.45 29.39 -20.92
C ASN A 255 14.94 28.06 -21.49
N CYS A 256 14.78 27.99 -22.81
CA CYS A 256 14.20 26.82 -23.50
C CYS A 256 15.03 25.53 -23.27
N TYR A 257 16.36 25.62 -23.28
CA TYR A 257 17.22 24.48 -23.05
C TYR A 257 17.05 23.91 -21.62
N GLU A 258 17.07 24.81 -20.64
CA GLU A 258 16.85 24.42 -19.22
C GLU A 258 15.47 23.85 -19.00
N ALA A 259 14.44 24.43 -19.62
CA ALA A 259 13.07 23.92 -19.53
C ALA A 259 12.96 22.47 -20.01
N ARG A 260 13.49 22.15 -21.18
CA ARG A 260 13.53 20.79 -21.73
C ARG A 260 14.40 19.84 -20.92
N LYS A 261 15.54 20.32 -20.37
CA LYS A 261 16.41 19.54 -19.51
C LYS A 261 15.71 19.10 -18.22
N ARG A 262 14.91 19.99 -17.60
CA ARG A 262 14.14 19.68 -16.38
C ARG A 262 13.12 18.59 -16.58
N MET A 263 12.60 18.39 -17.80
CA MET A 263 11.67 17.30 -18.09
C MET A 263 12.28 15.90 -18.01
N ARG A 264 13.60 15.78 -17.79
CA ARG A 264 14.26 14.52 -17.43
C ARG A 264 14.13 14.16 -15.95
N GLU A 265 13.74 15.12 -15.11
CA GLU A 265 13.49 14.90 -13.69
C GLU A 265 12.08 14.36 -13.48
N SER A 266 11.94 13.22 -12.81
CA SER A 266 10.65 12.52 -12.62
C SER A 266 9.59 13.39 -11.96
N THR A 267 9.96 14.29 -11.04
CA THR A 267 9.02 15.22 -10.39
C THR A 267 8.52 16.30 -11.34
N TYR A 268 9.37 16.87 -12.19
CA TYR A 268 8.94 17.83 -13.21
C TYR A 268 8.09 17.16 -14.29
N PHE A 269 8.52 16.00 -14.75
CA PHE A 269 7.78 15.21 -15.73
C PHE A 269 6.39 14.83 -15.22
N GLY A 270 6.33 14.30 -13.99
CA GLY A 270 5.06 13.92 -13.36
C GLY A 270 4.13 15.10 -13.10
N ALA A 271 4.66 16.26 -12.67
CA ALA A 271 3.88 17.47 -12.51
C ALA A 271 3.31 17.96 -13.86
N MET A 272 4.07 17.84 -14.95
CA MET A 272 3.58 18.17 -16.31
C MET A 272 2.50 17.20 -16.77
N MET A 273 2.58 15.92 -16.46
CA MET A 273 1.51 14.96 -16.74
C MET A 273 0.18 15.36 -16.08
N VAL A 274 0.26 15.88 -14.85
CA VAL A 274 -0.94 16.38 -14.15
C VAL A 274 -1.45 17.67 -14.81
N GLU A 275 -0.56 18.60 -15.12
CA GLU A 275 -0.92 19.87 -15.75
C GLU A 275 -1.56 19.70 -17.13
N THR A 276 -1.09 18.72 -17.92
CA THR A 276 -1.63 18.43 -19.26
C THR A 276 -2.83 17.49 -19.25
N GLY A 277 -3.27 17.01 -18.07
CA GLY A 277 -4.40 16.09 -17.93
C GLY A 277 -4.09 14.65 -18.33
N GLU A 278 -2.83 14.27 -18.49
CA GLU A 278 -2.42 12.88 -18.70
C GLU A 278 -2.49 12.06 -17.42
N ALA A 279 -2.44 12.73 -16.27
CA ALA A 279 -2.69 12.16 -14.96
C ALA A 279 -3.60 13.08 -14.14
N ASP A 280 -4.21 12.53 -13.09
CA ASP A 280 -5.16 13.27 -12.25
C ASP A 280 -4.50 13.77 -10.95
N ALA A 281 -3.42 13.12 -10.53
CA ALA A 281 -2.66 13.48 -9.34
C ALA A 281 -1.22 12.98 -9.43
N MET A 282 -0.35 13.52 -8.56
CA MET A 282 1.02 13.06 -8.36
C MET A 282 1.31 12.88 -6.88
N VAL A 283 2.01 11.80 -6.52
CA VAL A 283 2.56 11.53 -5.19
C VAL A 283 4.08 11.49 -5.27
N SER A 284 4.76 12.21 -4.39
CA SER A 284 6.23 12.27 -4.28
C SER A 284 6.65 12.70 -2.89
N GLY A 285 7.92 12.52 -2.52
CA GLY A 285 8.49 13.00 -1.25
C GLY A 285 8.98 11.91 -0.32
N LEU A 286 9.09 10.66 -0.79
CA LEU A 286 9.60 9.55 0.02
C LEU A 286 11.10 9.69 0.32
N SER A 287 11.89 10.04 -0.69
CA SER A 287 13.36 10.13 -0.61
C SER A 287 13.91 11.51 -0.92
N ARG A 288 13.07 12.45 -1.35
CA ARG A 288 13.45 13.82 -1.72
C ARG A 288 13.17 14.81 -0.61
N ARG A 289 13.94 15.89 -0.57
CA ARG A 289 13.66 17.00 0.35
C ARG A 289 12.36 17.70 -0.06
N TYR A 290 11.62 18.21 0.91
CA TYR A 290 10.35 18.90 0.70
C TYR A 290 10.42 19.97 -0.41
N ALA A 291 11.46 20.83 -0.36
CA ALA A 291 11.65 21.89 -1.34
C ALA A 291 11.79 21.38 -2.78
N ASP A 292 12.41 20.21 -2.98
CA ASP A 292 12.63 19.62 -4.30
C ASP A 292 11.34 19.01 -4.88
N VAL A 293 10.35 18.73 -4.03
CA VAL A 293 9.04 18.21 -4.44
C VAL A 293 8.04 19.33 -4.67
N ILE A 294 7.96 20.30 -3.74
CA ILE A 294 6.98 21.38 -3.84
C ILE A 294 7.30 22.37 -4.97
N LYS A 295 8.58 22.59 -5.26
CA LYS A 295 9.02 23.52 -6.30
C LYS A 295 8.47 23.19 -7.69
N PRO A 296 8.55 21.94 -8.22
CA PRO A 296 7.90 21.57 -9.47
C PRO A 296 6.39 21.83 -9.48
N ALA A 297 5.69 21.45 -8.41
CA ALA A 297 4.26 21.66 -8.27
C ALA A 297 3.89 23.15 -8.37
N LEU A 298 4.60 24.02 -7.65
CA LEU A 298 4.39 25.45 -7.68
C LEU A 298 4.77 26.10 -9.02
N GLN A 299 5.78 25.58 -9.68
CA GLN A 299 6.26 26.14 -10.95
C GLN A 299 5.41 25.75 -12.16
N ILE A 300 4.78 24.58 -12.11
CA ILE A 300 4.02 24.00 -13.21
C ILE A 300 2.52 24.17 -12.99
N VAL A 301 1.98 23.59 -11.92
CA VAL A 301 0.56 23.63 -11.59
C VAL A 301 0.17 24.99 -10.99
N GLY A 302 0.98 25.50 -10.06
CA GLY A 302 0.75 26.79 -9.41
C GLY A 302 -0.40 26.73 -8.41
N THR A 303 -0.92 27.93 -8.08
CA THR A 303 -2.10 28.11 -7.21
C THR A 303 -3.37 28.21 -8.06
N HIS A 304 -4.50 27.78 -7.50
CA HIS A 304 -5.80 28.02 -8.14
C HIS A 304 -6.05 29.53 -8.27
N HIS A 305 -6.67 29.95 -9.39
CA HIS A 305 -6.86 31.37 -9.74
C HIS A 305 -7.58 32.25 -8.69
N LYS A 306 -8.27 31.62 -7.75
CA LYS A 306 -8.96 32.31 -6.62
C LYS A 306 -8.20 32.24 -5.31
N VAL A 307 -6.95 31.81 -5.32
CA VAL A 307 -6.17 31.55 -4.12
C VAL A 307 -4.77 32.11 -4.29
N ASN A 308 -4.31 32.92 -3.33
CA ASN A 308 -2.99 33.54 -3.37
C ASN A 308 -1.94 32.72 -2.60
N LYS A 309 -2.39 31.89 -1.66
CA LYS A 309 -1.54 31.12 -0.77
C LYS A 309 -1.72 29.61 -0.99
N ILE A 310 -0.70 28.89 -0.57
CA ILE A 310 -0.78 27.44 -0.36
C ILE A 310 -0.59 27.16 1.12
N ALA A 311 -1.15 26.09 1.60
CA ALA A 311 -0.99 25.65 2.98
C ALA A 311 -0.70 24.15 3.05
N GLY A 312 0.18 23.75 3.94
CA GLY A 312 0.38 22.36 4.28
C GLY A 312 -0.68 21.89 5.27
N MET A 313 -1.20 20.68 5.09
CA MET A 313 -2.17 20.11 6.02
C MET A 313 -1.79 18.68 6.38
N TYR A 314 -1.77 18.35 7.68
CA TYR A 314 -1.70 17.00 8.18
C TYR A 314 -3.06 16.56 8.71
N MET A 315 -3.42 15.32 8.40
CA MET A 315 -4.54 14.63 9.00
C MET A 315 -4.00 13.60 9.99
N LEU A 316 -4.29 13.77 11.27
CA LEU A 316 -3.98 12.79 12.31
C LEU A 316 -5.22 11.94 12.57
N ILE A 317 -5.06 10.63 12.52
CA ILE A 317 -6.12 9.68 12.82
C ILE A 317 -5.99 9.28 14.27
N THR A 318 -6.98 9.65 15.07
CA THR A 318 -7.02 9.34 16.50
C THR A 318 -8.19 8.42 16.82
N LYS A 319 -8.18 7.83 18.01
CA LYS A 319 -9.32 7.00 18.51
C LYS A 319 -10.65 7.78 18.57
N GLN A 320 -10.59 9.11 18.63
CA GLN A 320 -11.76 10.00 18.68
C GLN A 320 -12.17 10.56 17.31
N GLY A 321 -11.47 10.15 16.25
CA GLY A 321 -11.68 10.62 14.89
C GLY A 321 -10.50 11.43 14.33
N PRO A 322 -10.63 11.96 13.11
CA PRO A 322 -9.57 12.71 12.48
C PRO A 322 -9.41 14.12 13.04
N ILE A 323 -8.16 14.54 13.25
CA ILE A 323 -7.79 15.91 13.58
C ILE A 323 -6.93 16.45 12.45
N PHE A 324 -7.17 17.68 12.05
CA PHE A 324 -6.43 18.34 10.96
C PHE A 324 -5.62 19.50 11.50
N PHE A 325 -4.34 19.55 11.15
CA PHE A 325 -3.43 20.66 11.46
C PHE A 325 -3.06 21.39 10.18
N ALA A 326 -3.14 22.72 10.18
CA ALA A 326 -2.70 23.61 9.11
C ALA A 326 -2.34 25.01 9.67
N ASP A 327 -1.37 25.73 9.16
CA ASP A 327 -0.38 25.33 8.18
C ASP A 327 0.76 24.58 8.86
N THR A 328 1.22 23.48 8.26
CA THR A 328 2.24 22.64 8.89
C THR A 328 3.64 22.83 8.32
N THR A 329 3.79 23.43 7.13
CA THR A 329 5.07 23.37 6.42
C THR A 329 5.39 24.51 5.47
N VAL A 330 4.45 25.40 5.14
CA VAL A 330 4.63 26.34 4.01
C VAL A 330 4.83 27.76 4.46
N ASN A 331 3.95 28.30 5.33
CA ASN A 331 3.97 29.70 5.69
C ASN A 331 4.65 29.89 7.05
N PHE A 332 5.76 30.60 7.01
CA PHE A 332 6.46 31.01 8.22
C PHE A 332 5.97 32.41 8.61
N ASN A 333 5.48 32.60 9.82
CA ASN A 333 4.97 33.86 10.36
C ASN A 333 3.83 34.49 9.51
N PRO A 334 2.66 33.82 9.39
CA PRO A 334 1.56 34.26 8.57
C PRO A 334 0.89 35.54 9.08
N SER A 335 0.47 36.42 8.16
CA SER A 335 -0.35 37.62 8.52
C SER A 335 -1.79 37.19 8.87
N VAL A 336 -2.60 38.13 9.31
CA VAL A 336 -4.04 37.87 9.59
C VAL A 336 -4.76 37.40 8.33
N GLU A 337 -4.50 38.06 7.21
CA GLU A 337 -5.08 37.70 5.91
C GLU A 337 -4.65 36.30 5.47
N ASP A 338 -3.38 35.95 5.70
CA ASP A 338 -2.86 34.61 5.42
C ASP A 338 -3.56 33.56 6.27
N LEU A 339 -3.80 33.83 7.58
CA LEU A 339 -4.52 32.91 8.46
C LEU A 339 -5.97 32.68 8.01
N VAL A 340 -6.64 33.72 7.53
CA VAL A 340 -8.00 33.61 6.98
C VAL A 340 -7.98 32.68 5.76
N GLU A 341 -7.06 32.91 4.80
CA GLU A 341 -6.97 32.12 3.57
C GLU A 341 -6.59 30.66 3.86
N ILE A 342 -5.62 30.43 4.76
CA ILE A 342 -5.25 29.08 5.22
C ILE A 342 -6.46 28.37 5.84
N THR A 343 -7.25 29.08 6.65
CA THR A 343 -8.45 28.51 7.28
C THR A 343 -9.49 28.12 6.25
N GLU A 344 -9.76 28.97 5.26
CA GLU A 344 -10.71 28.66 4.19
C GLU A 344 -10.27 27.45 3.37
N LEU A 345 -9.00 27.38 2.99
CA LEU A 345 -8.41 26.25 2.26
C LEU A 345 -8.56 24.96 3.05
N THR A 346 -8.19 25.00 4.32
CA THR A 346 -8.27 23.86 5.23
C THR A 346 -9.71 23.39 5.41
N CYS A 347 -10.66 24.31 5.64
CA CYS A 347 -12.06 23.98 5.77
C CYS A 347 -12.63 23.31 4.51
N ARG A 348 -12.24 23.78 3.31
CA ARG A 348 -12.64 23.12 2.05
C ARG A 348 -12.09 21.70 1.96
N ALA A 349 -10.80 21.51 2.29
CA ALA A 349 -10.18 20.20 2.29
C ALA A 349 -10.85 19.25 3.29
N VAL A 350 -11.10 19.69 4.54
CA VAL A 350 -11.76 18.88 5.59
C VAL A 350 -13.17 18.45 5.16
N LYS A 351 -13.94 19.32 4.53
CA LYS A 351 -15.26 18.98 3.99
C LYS A 351 -15.21 17.88 2.92
N ALA A 352 -14.11 17.79 2.14
CA ALA A 352 -13.96 16.72 1.14
C ALA A 352 -13.81 15.33 1.77
N PHE A 353 -13.46 15.26 3.07
CA PHE A 353 -13.44 14.04 3.89
C PHE A 353 -14.78 13.75 4.59
N ASN A 354 -15.86 14.48 4.25
CA ASN A 354 -17.16 14.42 4.91
C ASN A 354 -17.09 14.75 6.43
N VAL A 355 -16.14 15.56 6.83
CA VAL A 355 -16.00 16.06 8.20
C VAL A 355 -16.50 17.50 8.27
N ASN A 356 -17.33 17.82 9.27
CA ASN A 356 -17.75 19.19 9.53
C ASN A 356 -16.64 19.93 10.30
N PRO A 357 -15.95 20.93 9.71
CA PRO A 357 -14.81 21.57 10.34
C PRO A 357 -15.25 22.40 11.55
N ARG A 358 -14.54 22.23 12.66
CA ARG A 358 -14.56 23.13 13.82
C ARG A 358 -13.14 23.60 14.04
N VAL A 359 -12.93 24.91 13.94
CA VAL A 359 -11.59 25.51 13.89
C VAL A 359 -11.21 26.14 15.24
N ALA A 360 -10.00 25.87 15.65
CA ALA A 360 -9.35 26.58 16.75
C ALA A 360 -8.02 27.15 16.26
N PHE A 361 -7.77 28.42 16.54
CA PHE A 361 -6.45 29.03 16.33
C PHE A 361 -5.58 28.75 17.54
N LEU A 362 -4.37 28.25 17.28
CA LEU A 362 -3.38 28.04 18.32
C LEU A 362 -2.43 29.24 18.32
N SER A 363 -2.25 29.83 19.47
CA SER A 363 -1.30 30.94 19.72
C SER A 363 -0.14 30.40 20.54
N TYR A 364 1.05 30.87 20.21
CA TYR A 364 2.27 30.62 20.99
C TYR A 364 2.42 31.73 22.03
#